data_5a04aaa89f28cbc37984109291db5f36
#
_entry.id   5a04aaa89f28cbc37984109291db5f36
#
_cell.length_a   1.000
_cell.length_b   1.000
_cell.length_c   1.000
_cell.angle_alpha   90.00
_cell.angle_beta   90.00
_cell.angle_gamma   90.00
#
_symmetry.space_group_name_H-M   'P 1'
#
loop_
_entity.id
_entity.type
_entity.pdbx_description
1 polymer ?
#
loop_
_entity_poly.entity_id
_entity_poly.type
_entity_poly.pdbx_seq_one_letter_code
_entity_poly.pdbx_strand_id
1 'polypeptide(L)'
;YRGQRQRWIRERVEGRNDARGCGLTTLGYHFIAGGLRHAKAICAVAAPLVNGYKRLVIQGSMTGFTWAPIYICYGGNNRTNMFRIPSQGNRVECRAPDISCNVYLAAAMMLRAGLEGIREELDPGEPHFENMYERSPEELRELNIDVLPRTLLEAVEEFSADPLSRKVFGQSMYDAFVDFKRGEWNEYHNHVSDWERERYGTMF
;
A
#
# COMPACT_ATOMS: atom_id res chain seq x y z
N TYR A 1 31.81 6.34 14.14
CA TYR A 1 30.44 6.62 14.61
C TYR A 1 29.35 6.33 13.55
N ARG A 2 29.61 6.58 12.25
CA ARG A 2 28.67 6.31 11.17
C ARG A 2 28.51 4.79 10.92
N GLY A 3 29.59 4.02 11.00
CA GLY A 3 29.58 2.57 10.82
C GLY A 3 28.83 1.80 11.91
N GLN A 4 28.89 2.25 13.16
CA GLN A 4 28.18 1.62 14.26
C GLN A 4 26.67 1.85 14.22
N ARG A 5 26.20 3.04 13.79
CA ARG A 5 24.75 3.29 13.61
C ARG A 5 24.14 2.44 12.51
N GLN A 6 24.82 2.31 11.37
CA GLN A 6 24.34 1.47 10.27
C GLN A 6 24.32 -0.01 10.66
N ARG A 7 25.30 -0.47 11.43
CA ARG A 7 25.36 -1.84 11.95
C ARG A 7 24.21 -2.12 12.93
N TRP A 8 23.89 -1.16 13.79
CA TRP A 8 22.82 -1.27 14.78
C TRP A 8 21.42 -1.31 14.17
N ILE A 9 21.17 -0.52 13.11
CA ILE A 9 19.92 -0.56 12.34
C ILE A 9 19.83 -1.87 11.58
N ARG A 10 20.93 -2.36 11.03
CA ARG A 10 21.04 -3.61 10.31
C ARG A 10 20.74 -4.83 11.20
N GLU A 11 21.33 -4.88 12.39
CA GLU A 11 21.14 -5.97 13.35
C GLU A 11 19.71 -6.04 13.91
N ARG A 12 18.95 -4.94 13.89
CA ARG A 12 17.54 -4.91 14.31
C ARG A 12 16.57 -5.36 13.22
N VAL A 13 16.99 -5.39 11.98
CA VAL A 13 16.15 -5.79 10.84
C VAL A 13 16.48 -7.22 10.38
N GLU A 14 17.73 -7.69 10.59
CA GLU A 14 18.17 -9.05 10.24
C GLU A 14 17.77 -10.06 11.31
N GLY A 15 16.84 -10.95 11.01
CA GLY A 15 16.53 -12.12 11.84
C GLY A 15 17.48 -13.26 11.54
N ARG A 16 18.36 -13.62 12.49
CA ARG A 16 19.30 -14.76 12.35
C ARG A 16 18.61 -16.13 12.35
N ASN A 17 17.41 -16.24 12.91
CA ASN A 17 16.56 -17.44 12.96
C ASN A 17 15.15 -17.09 12.54
N ASP A 18 14.97 -16.70 11.29
CA ASP A 18 13.68 -16.30 10.77
C ASP A 18 12.92 -17.52 10.21
N ALA A 19 11.95 -17.99 10.95
CA ALA A 19 11.10 -19.12 10.57
C ALA A 19 10.25 -18.82 9.30
N ARG A 20 9.99 -17.53 9.00
CA ARG A 20 9.21 -17.10 7.83
C ARG A 20 10.04 -16.93 6.56
N GLY A 21 11.36 -17.02 6.66
CA GLY A 21 12.26 -17.07 5.52
C GLY A 21 12.47 -15.74 4.77
N CYS A 22 12.04 -14.61 5.33
CA CYS A 22 12.23 -13.29 4.72
C CYS A 22 13.47 -12.54 5.24
N GLY A 23 14.15 -13.08 6.26
CA GLY A 23 15.35 -12.48 6.85
C GLY A 23 15.09 -11.29 7.76
N LEU A 24 13.86 -11.14 8.28
CA LEU A 24 13.48 -10.04 9.16
C LEU A 24 13.50 -10.46 10.63
N THR A 25 13.68 -9.47 11.52
CA THR A 25 13.43 -9.61 12.95
C THR A 25 11.94 -9.61 13.25
N THR A 26 11.56 -10.08 14.43
CA THR A 26 10.18 -9.97 14.96
C THR A 26 9.67 -8.51 14.88
N LEU A 27 10.53 -7.54 15.21
CA LEU A 27 10.21 -6.11 15.10
C LEU A 27 9.87 -5.70 13.66
N GLY A 28 10.61 -6.24 12.67
CA GLY A 28 10.34 -5.99 11.25
C GLY A 28 8.99 -6.54 10.82
N TYR A 29 8.61 -7.71 11.30
CA TYR A 29 7.29 -8.30 11.04
C TYR A 29 6.16 -7.50 11.68
N HIS A 30 6.30 -7.08 12.94
CA HIS A 30 5.33 -6.20 13.60
C HIS A 30 5.15 -4.88 12.83
N PHE A 31 6.26 -4.30 12.33
CA PHE A 31 6.20 -3.08 11.51
C PHE A 31 5.39 -3.29 10.22
N ILE A 32 5.63 -4.40 9.51
CA ILE A 32 4.85 -4.76 8.31
C ILE A 32 3.38 -4.95 8.67
N ALA A 33 3.10 -5.65 9.75
CA ALA A 33 1.72 -5.91 10.20
C ALA A 33 0.93 -4.62 10.43
N GLY A 34 1.55 -3.62 11.06
CA GLY A 34 0.95 -2.29 11.19
C GLY A 34 0.69 -1.63 9.83
N GLY A 35 1.64 -1.72 8.90
CA GLY A 35 1.47 -1.23 7.54
C GLY A 35 0.36 -1.94 6.76
N LEU A 36 0.18 -3.25 6.93
CA LEU A 36 -0.89 -4.03 6.31
C LEU A 36 -2.27 -3.67 6.89
N ARG A 37 -2.37 -3.50 8.21
CA ARG A 37 -3.62 -3.08 8.88
C ARG A 37 -4.17 -1.78 8.31
N HIS A 38 -3.31 -0.82 8.02
CA HIS A 38 -3.66 0.51 7.54
C HIS A 38 -3.43 0.70 6.02
N ALA A 39 -3.26 -0.39 5.29
CA ALA A 39 -2.84 -0.40 3.89
C ALA A 39 -3.74 0.46 2.98
N LYS A 40 -5.06 0.35 3.14
CA LYS A 40 -6.03 1.08 2.33
C LYS A 40 -5.99 2.59 2.61
N ALA A 41 -5.90 2.98 3.88
CA ALA A 41 -5.75 4.38 4.28
C ALA A 41 -4.40 4.97 3.81
N ILE A 42 -3.33 4.19 3.93
CA ILE A 42 -2.00 4.58 3.42
C ILE A 42 -2.06 4.83 1.92
N CYS A 43 -2.84 4.03 1.17
CA CYS A 43 -2.97 4.16 -0.28
C CYS A 43 -3.48 5.53 -0.72
N ALA A 44 -4.41 6.14 0.02
CA ALA A 44 -4.92 7.50 -0.27
C ALA A 44 -3.82 8.57 -0.29
N VAL A 45 -2.79 8.40 0.55
CA VAL A 45 -1.66 9.33 0.65
C VAL A 45 -0.51 8.91 -0.27
N ALA A 46 -0.35 7.62 -0.47
CA ALA A 46 0.70 7.02 -1.29
C ALA A 46 0.42 7.14 -2.80
N ALA A 47 -0.85 7.10 -3.20
CA ALA A 47 -1.32 7.29 -4.58
C ALA A 47 -2.43 8.37 -4.60
N PRO A 48 -2.08 9.65 -4.41
CA PRO A 48 -3.05 10.69 -4.09
C PRO A 48 -3.82 11.24 -5.30
N LEU A 49 -3.62 10.74 -6.50
CA LEU A 49 -4.27 11.19 -7.74
C LEU A 49 -5.12 10.09 -8.37
N VAL A 50 -6.18 10.48 -9.09
CA VAL A 50 -7.05 9.55 -9.83
C VAL A 50 -6.26 8.63 -10.78
N ASN A 51 -5.19 9.12 -11.38
CA ASN A 51 -4.34 8.34 -12.27
C ASN A 51 -3.51 7.26 -11.57
N GLY A 52 -3.19 7.41 -10.29
CA GLY A 52 -2.46 6.43 -9.49
C GLY A 52 -3.16 5.06 -9.48
N TYR A 53 -4.48 5.07 -9.46
CA TYR A 53 -5.30 3.85 -9.40
C TYR A 53 -5.40 3.13 -10.74
N LYS A 54 -5.19 3.81 -11.86
CA LYS A 54 -5.07 3.17 -13.19
C LYS A 54 -3.84 2.26 -13.28
N ARG A 55 -2.83 2.47 -12.44
CA ARG A 55 -1.66 1.60 -12.27
C ARG A 55 -1.96 0.37 -11.44
N LEU A 56 -2.85 0.49 -10.45
CA LEU A 56 -3.18 -0.57 -9.48
C LEU A 56 -4.21 -1.55 -10.07
N VAL A 57 -3.89 -2.15 -11.21
CA VAL A 57 -4.76 -3.10 -11.92
C VAL A 57 -3.98 -4.35 -12.31
N ILE A 58 -4.66 -5.50 -12.33
CA ILE A 58 -4.07 -6.80 -12.69
C ILE A 58 -3.82 -6.88 -14.20
N GLN A 59 -4.76 -6.37 -15.01
CA GLN A 59 -4.77 -6.45 -16.46
C GLN A 59 -4.70 -5.06 -17.10
N GLY A 60 -4.16 -4.98 -18.30
CA GLY A 60 -4.12 -3.74 -19.09
C GLY A 60 -2.73 -3.25 -19.45
N SER A 61 -1.68 -4.00 -19.11
CA SER A 61 -0.34 -3.76 -19.63
C SER A 61 -0.21 -4.39 -21.01
N MET A 62 0.43 -3.69 -21.95
CA MET A 62 0.79 -4.23 -23.27
C MET A 62 1.74 -5.44 -23.19
N THR A 63 2.37 -5.66 -22.04
CA THR A 63 3.30 -6.76 -21.77
C THR A 63 2.70 -7.89 -20.93
N GLY A 64 1.38 -7.87 -20.63
CA GLY A 64 0.67 -8.87 -19.82
C GLY A 64 0.53 -8.47 -18.35
N PHE A 65 1.54 -8.69 -17.53
CA PHE A 65 1.47 -8.34 -16.10
C PHE A 65 1.98 -6.93 -15.82
N THR A 66 1.22 -6.17 -15.02
CA THR A 66 1.61 -4.81 -14.59
C THR A 66 2.65 -4.81 -13.48
N TRP A 67 2.83 -5.93 -12.78
CA TRP A 67 3.61 -6.03 -11.53
C TRP A 67 3.22 -4.98 -10.49
N ALA A 68 1.96 -4.54 -10.52
CA ALA A 68 1.43 -3.61 -9.55
C ALA A 68 1.22 -4.29 -8.19
N PRO A 69 1.49 -3.60 -7.06
CA PRO A 69 1.38 -4.15 -5.73
C PRO A 69 -0.07 -4.10 -5.23
N ILE A 70 -0.95 -4.88 -5.83
CA ILE A 70 -2.40 -4.77 -5.59
C ILE A 70 -2.81 -5.44 -4.28
N TYR A 71 -2.12 -6.51 -3.91
CA TYR A 71 -2.52 -7.35 -2.78
C TYR A 71 -1.94 -6.83 -1.46
N ILE A 72 -2.80 -6.75 -0.45
CA ILE A 72 -2.46 -6.32 0.91
C ILE A 72 -1.82 -7.51 1.64
N CYS A 73 -0.59 -7.81 1.25
CA CYS A 73 0.23 -8.87 1.82
C CYS A 73 1.71 -8.53 1.68
N TYR A 74 2.57 -9.43 2.16
CA TYR A 74 4.02 -9.26 2.09
C TYR A 74 4.70 -10.55 1.65
N GLY A 75 5.95 -10.45 1.19
CA GLY A 75 6.76 -11.62 0.87
C GLY A 75 8.12 -11.31 0.28
N GLY A 76 8.97 -12.34 0.28
CA GLY A 76 10.32 -12.27 -0.25
C GLY A 76 10.32 -12.11 -1.76
N ASN A 77 10.96 -11.06 -2.26
CA ASN A 77 11.15 -10.75 -3.69
C ASN A 77 9.89 -10.76 -4.56
N ASN A 78 8.69 -10.68 -3.96
CA ASN A 78 7.42 -10.70 -4.65
C ASN A 78 6.94 -9.28 -4.98
N ARG A 79 6.72 -8.99 -6.27
CA ARG A 79 6.31 -7.68 -6.76
C ARG A 79 4.80 -7.48 -6.78
N THR A 80 4.01 -8.51 -6.61
CA THR A 80 2.54 -8.43 -6.56
C THR A 80 2.04 -7.98 -5.19
N ASN A 81 2.88 -8.11 -4.16
CA ASN A 81 2.58 -7.73 -2.79
C ASN A 81 2.79 -6.24 -2.53
N MET A 82 2.00 -5.65 -1.64
CA MET A 82 2.18 -4.28 -1.17
C MET A 82 3.54 -4.09 -0.48
N PHE A 83 3.95 -5.05 0.35
CA PHE A 83 5.27 -5.06 0.98
C PHE A 83 6.16 -6.13 0.37
N ARG A 84 7.22 -5.69 -0.28
CA ARG A 84 8.25 -6.56 -0.84
C ARG A 84 9.49 -6.55 0.04
N ILE A 85 10.03 -7.72 0.33
CA ILE A 85 11.29 -7.90 1.02
C ILE A 85 12.31 -8.39 -0.02
N PRO A 86 13.23 -7.54 -0.52
CA PRO A 86 14.22 -7.96 -1.48
C PRO A 86 15.17 -9.01 -0.89
N SER A 87 15.64 -9.95 -1.72
CA SER A 87 16.58 -10.99 -1.32
C SER A 87 17.95 -10.46 -0.89
N GLN A 88 18.26 -9.23 -1.29
CA GLN A 88 19.48 -8.53 -0.88
C GLN A 88 19.11 -7.16 -0.33
N GLY A 89 19.76 -6.75 0.77
CA GLY A 89 19.69 -5.37 1.26
C GLY A 89 18.86 -5.12 2.51
N ASN A 90 18.39 -6.14 3.22
CA ASN A 90 17.81 -6.05 4.59
C ASN A 90 16.84 -4.86 4.76
N ARG A 91 15.87 -4.77 3.88
CA ARG A 91 14.88 -3.70 3.86
C ARG A 91 13.50 -4.22 3.49
N VAL A 92 12.51 -3.45 3.87
CA VAL A 92 11.12 -3.63 3.44
C VAL A 92 10.79 -2.50 2.47
N GLU A 93 10.23 -2.84 1.32
CA GLU A 93 9.79 -1.90 0.30
C GLU A 93 8.27 -1.83 0.31
N CYS A 94 7.68 -0.70 0.71
CA CYS A 94 6.28 -0.42 0.41
C CYS A 94 6.17 0.02 -1.04
N ARG A 95 5.38 -0.69 -1.82
CA ARG A 95 5.27 -0.49 -3.27
C ARG A 95 4.00 0.27 -3.68
N ALA A 96 3.13 0.60 -2.73
CA ALA A 96 1.93 1.39 -2.97
C ALA A 96 2.23 2.82 -3.47
N PRO A 97 3.26 3.54 -2.95
CA PRO A 97 3.54 4.91 -3.36
C PRO A 97 3.83 5.05 -4.86
N ASP A 98 3.28 6.09 -5.45
CA ASP A 98 3.63 6.56 -6.79
C ASP A 98 4.43 7.88 -6.73
N ILE A 99 4.89 8.35 -7.90
CA ILE A 99 5.73 9.55 -8.00
C ILE A 99 5.00 10.84 -7.57
N SER A 100 3.67 10.84 -7.55
CA SER A 100 2.85 12.02 -7.19
C SER A 100 2.67 12.17 -5.68
N CYS A 101 3.07 11.17 -4.88
CA CYS A 101 2.89 11.23 -3.44
C CYS A 101 3.73 12.34 -2.79
N ASN A 102 3.17 12.97 -1.76
CA ASN A 102 3.96 13.77 -0.85
C ASN A 102 4.75 12.83 0.06
N VAL A 103 6.07 12.77 -0.15
CA VAL A 103 6.95 11.82 0.55
C VAL A 103 6.94 11.98 2.06
N TYR A 104 6.72 13.19 2.58
CA TYR A 104 6.65 13.45 4.02
C TYR A 104 5.37 12.87 4.63
N LEU A 105 4.23 13.06 3.94
CA LEU A 105 2.94 12.53 4.40
C LEU A 105 2.91 11.00 4.29
N ALA A 106 3.38 10.45 3.17
CA ALA A 106 3.48 9.01 2.99
C ALA A 106 4.39 8.35 4.04
N ALA A 107 5.56 8.95 4.30
CA ALA A 107 6.47 8.48 5.34
C ALA A 107 5.85 8.58 6.74
N ALA A 108 5.13 9.67 7.06
CA ALA A 108 4.48 9.84 8.35
C ALA A 108 3.40 8.77 8.59
N MET A 109 2.56 8.48 7.58
CA MET A 109 1.56 7.40 7.64
C MET A 109 2.22 6.05 7.85
N MET A 110 3.24 5.72 7.04
CA MET A 110 3.96 4.45 7.14
C MET A 110 4.65 4.25 8.49
N LEU A 111 5.35 5.27 8.97
CA LEU A 111 6.05 5.19 10.26
C LEU A 111 5.06 5.04 11.41
N ARG A 112 3.96 5.77 11.38
CA ARG A 112 2.94 5.67 12.44
C ARG A 112 2.24 4.33 12.44
N ALA A 113 1.88 3.82 11.26
CA ALA A 113 1.31 2.49 11.10
C ALA A 113 2.26 1.40 11.60
N GLY A 114 3.51 1.43 11.17
CA GLY A 114 4.52 0.47 11.61
C GLY A 114 4.81 0.52 13.10
N LEU A 115 4.84 1.73 13.69
CA LEU A 115 5.00 1.90 15.14
C LEU A 115 3.78 1.38 15.94
N GLU A 116 2.58 1.49 15.40
CA GLU A 116 1.38 0.89 15.98
C GLU A 116 1.50 -0.63 15.97
N GLY A 117 1.89 -1.22 14.83
CA GLY A 117 2.15 -2.66 14.71
C GLY A 117 3.19 -3.18 15.72
N ILE A 118 4.28 -2.42 15.94
CA ILE A 118 5.30 -2.77 16.93
C ILE A 118 4.76 -2.69 18.36
N ARG A 119 4.00 -1.63 18.69
CA ARG A 119 3.46 -1.44 20.05
C ARG A 119 2.42 -2.48 20.43
N GLU A 120 1.65 -2.91 19.45
CA GLU A 120 0.58 -3.89 19.63
C GLU A 120 1.04 -5.33 19.34
N GLU A 121 2.31 -5.50 19.00
CA GLU A 121 2.92 -6.80 18.66
C GLU A 121 2.12 -7.56 17.59
N LEU A 122 1.65 -6.84 16.56
CA LEU A 122 0.80 -7.41 15.51
C LEU A 122 1.52 -8.47 14.69
N ASP A 123 0.79 -9.51 14.33
CA ASP A 123 1.26 -10.55 13.42
C ASP A 123 0.83 -10.20 11.97
N PRO A 124 1.76 -10.16 10.99
CA PRO A 124 1.43 -9.93 9.59
C PRO A 124 0.86 -11.17 8.87
N GLY A 125 0.76 -12.33 9.53
CA GLY A 125 0.44 -13.59 8.90
C GLY A 125 1.62 -14.21 8.14
N GLU A 126 1.34 -15.17 7.25
CA GLU A 126 2.35 -15.86 6.46
C GLU A 126 2.83 -15.02 5.27
N PRO A 127 4.11 -15.13 4.86
CA PRO A 127 4.63 -14.46 3.69
C PRO A 127 4.20 -15.17 2.40
N HIS A 128 3.94 -14.40 1.35
CA HIS A 128 3.55 -14.89 0.02
C HIS A 128 4.70 -14.70 -0.98
N PHE A 129 5.26 -15.80 -1.47
CA PHE A 129 6.39 -15.83 -2.41
C PHE A 129 5.93 -16.05 -3.84
N GLU A 130 4.74 -16.60 -4.03
CA GLU A 130 4.13 -16.92 -5.31
C GLU A 130 3.56 -15.70 -6.03
N ASN A 131 3.28 -15.86 -7.32
CA ASN A 131 2.60 -14.83 -8.10
C ASN A 131 1.12 -14.73 -7.68
N MET A 132 0.77 -13.70 -6.91
CA MET A 132 -0.58 -13.51 -6.39
C MET A 132 -1.63 -13.25 -7.48
N TYR A 133 -1.23 -12.87 -8.70
CA TYR A 133 -2.17 -12.69 -9.82
C TYR A 133 -2.79 -14.00 -10.31
N GLU A 134 -2.17 -15.13 -9.99
CA GLU A 134 -2.64 -16.46 -10.36
C GLU A 134 -3.66 -17.03 -9.37
N ARG A 135 -3.86 -16.36 -8.23
CA ARG A 135 -4.83 -16.77 -7.22
C ARG A 135 -6.25 -16.39 -7.63
N SER A 136 -7.18 -17.31 -7.42
CA SER A 136 -8.61 -17.04 -7.59
C SER A 136 -9.15 -16.13 -6.48
N PRO A 137 -10.28 -15.45 -6.70
CA PRO A 137 -10.94 -14.67 -5.65
C PRO A 137 -11.33 -15.49 -4.42
N GLU A 138 -11.61 -16.79 -4.60
CA GLU A 138 -11.93 -17.74 -3.54
C GLU A 138 -10.69 -18.00 -2.67
N GLU A 139 -9.57 -18.32 -3.29
CA GLU A 139 -8.29 -18.54 -2.59
C GLU A 139 -7.82 -17.30 -1.82
N LEU A 140 -7.99 -16.10 -2.40
CA LEU A 140 -7.64 -14.85 -1.71
C LEU A 140 -8.49 -14.63 -0.45
N ARG A 141 -9.79 -14.99 -0.51
CA ARG A 141 -10.69 -14.91 0.66
C ARG A 141 -10.29 -15.92 1.74
N GLU A 142 -9.96 -17.16 1.36
CA GLU A 142 -9.48 -18.19 2.29
C GLU A 142 -8.19 -17.78 2.99
N LEU A 143 -7.28 -17.12 2.26
CA LEU A 143 -6.04 -16.56 2.80
C LEU A 143 -6.23 -15.24 3.56
N ASN A 144 -7.46 -14.69 3.59
CA ASN A 144 -7.78 -13.39 4.18
C ASN A 144 -6.92 -12.25 3.59
N ILE A 145 -6.65 -12.31 2.28
CA ILE A 145 -5.88 -11.30 1.56
C ILE A 145 -6.85 -10.38 0.81
N ASP A 146 -6.82 -9.12 1.19
CA ASP A 146 -7.58 -8.05 0.54
C ASP A 146 -6.73 -7.32 -0.51
N VAL A 147 -7.36 -6.43 -1.26
CA VAL A 147 -6.72 -5.64 -2.31
C VAL A 147 -6.71 -4.16 -1.94
N LEU A 148 -5.74 -3.43 -2.49
CA LEU A 148 -5.68 -1.98 -2.39
C LEU A 148 -6.90 -1.35 -3.09
N PRO A 149 -7.33 -0.15 -2.67
CA PRO A 149 -8.41 0.60 -3.33
C PRO A 149 -8.19 0.71 -4.83
N ARG A 150 -9.27 0.68 -5.60
CA ARG A 150 -9.25 0.75 -7.07
C ARG A 150 -9.49 2.14 -7.61
N THR A 151 -9.98 3.03 -6.76
CA THR A 151 -10.28 4.41 -7.10
C THR A 151 -9.80 5.36 -6.00
N LEU A 152 -9.63 6.63 -6.37
CA LEU A 152 -9.32 7.67 -5.38
C LEU A 152 -10.43 7.78 -4.33
N LEU A 153 -11.69 7.65 -4.74
CA LEU A 153 -12.82 7.72 -3.80
C LEU A 153 -12.74 6.62 -2.75
N GLU A 154 -12.61 5.35 -3.18
CA GLU A 154 -12.46 4.23 -2.25
C GLU A 154 -11.31 4.47 -1.25
N ALA A 155 -10.16 4.92 -1.74
CA ALA A 155 -9.03 5.18 -0.88
C ALA A 155 -9.28 6.32 0.13
N VAL A 156 -9.96 7.39 -0.28
CA VAL A 156 -10.32 8.50 0.61
C VAL A 156 -11.37 8.09 1.64
N GLU A 157 -12.29 7.21 1.29
CA GLU A 157 -13.26 6.65 2.23
C GLU A 157 -12.56 5.79 3.28
N GLU A 158 -11.65 4.90 2.87
CA GLU A 158 -10.84 4.09 3.77
C GLU A 158 -9.94 4.98 4.67
N PHE A 159 -9.33 6.03 4.10
CA PHE A 159 -8.56 7.02 4.87
C PHE A 159 -9.45 7.73 5.90
N SER A 160 -10.67 8.08 5.53
CA SER A 160 -11.63 8.77 6.39
C SER A 160 -12.11 7.91 7.55
N ALA A 161 -12.24 6.60 7.31
CA ALA A 161 -12.69 5.63 8.31
C ALA A 161 -11.56 5.22 9.27
N ASP A 162 -10.29 5.31 8.85
CA ASP A 162 -9.16 4.83 9.62
C ASP A 162 -8.76 5.85 10.71
N PRO A 163 -8.76 5.45 12.01
CA PRO A 163 -8.37 6.34 13.10
C PRO A 163 -6.91 6.84 13.01
N LEU A 164 -6.03 6.09 12.32
CA LEU A 164 -4.64 6.47 12.12
C LEU A 164 -4.53 7.80 11.37
N SER A 165 -5.38 8.03 10.40
CA SER A 165 -5.38 9.21 9.54
C SER A 165 -5.49 10.51 10.35
N ARG A 166 -6.43 10.56 11.30
CA ARG A 166 -6.55 11.72 12.23
C ARG A 166 -5.37 11.85 13.19
N LYS A 167 -4.83 10.72 13.66
CA LYS A 167 -3.67 10.72 14.55
C LYS A 167 -2.41 11.26 13.86
N VAL A 168 -2.28 11.05 12.54
CA VAL A 168 -1.12 11.50 11.76
C VAL A 168 -1.29 12.94 11.30
N PHE A 169 -2.45 13.29 10.75
CA PHE A 169 -2.71 14.57 10.10
C PHE A 169 -3.14 15.65 11.10
N GLY A 170 -3.72 15.27 12.23
CA GLY A 170 -4.48 16.20 13.09
C GLY A 170 -5.79 16.61 12.41
N GLN A 171 -6.76 17.14 13.17
CA GLN A 171 -8.12 17.34 12.68
C GLN A 171 -8.18 18.26 11.46
N SER A 172 -7.56 19.45 11.53
CA SER A 172 -7.65 20.46 10.46
C SER A 172 -7.09 19.99 9.13
N MET A 173 -5.91 19.34 9.13
CA MET A 173 -5.29 18.83 7.90
C MET A 173 -6.02 17.60 7.38
N TYR A 174 -6.54 16.77 8.28
CA TYR A 174 -7.35 15.62 7.92
C TYR A 174 -8.61 16.08 7.17
N ASP A 175 -9.37 17.05 7.71
CA ASP A 175 -10.59 17.55 7.07
C ASP A 175 -10.28 18.16 5.70
N ALA A 176 -9.24 19.01 5.62
CA ALA A 176 -8.82 19.62 4.38
C ALA A 176 -8.39 18.59 3.32
N PHE A 177 -7.68 17.53 3.72
CA PHE A 177 -7.26 16.47 2.80
C PHE A 177 -8.46 15.69 2.26
N VAL A 178 -9.39 15.30 3.13
CA VAL A 178 -10.59 14.54 2.75
C VAL A 178 -11.47 15.36 1.81
N ASP A 179 -11.74 16.62 2.14
CA ASP A 179 -12.58 17.49 1.34
C ASP A 179 -11.94 17.76 -0.04
N PHE A 180 -10.63 18.05 -0.06
CA PHE A 180 -9.91 18.28 -1.32
C PHE A 180 -9.93 17.04 -2.22
N LYS A 181 -9.68 15.85 -1.67
CA LYS A 181 -9.63 14.61 -2.46
C LYS A 181 -10.99 14.14 -2.93
N ARG A 182 -12.05 14.34 -2.14
CA ARG A 182 -13.43 14.12 -2.58
C ARG A 182 -13.82 15.10 -3.69
N GLY A 183 -13.43 16.36 -3.58
CA GLY A 183 -13.63 17.35 -4.63
C GLY A 183 -12.95 16.97 -5.94
N GLU A 184 -11.67 16.55 -5.90
CA GLU A 184 -10.90 16.08 -7.06
C GLU A 184 -11.57 14.85 -7.71
N TRP A 185 -12.05 13.91 -6.91
CA TRP A 185 -12.78 12.76 -7.44
C TRP A 185 -14.10 13.17 -8.12
N ASN A 186 -14.89 14.04 -7.50
CA ASN A 186 -16.16 14.49 -8.05
C ASN A 186 -15.96 15.25 -9.37
N GLU A 187 -14.96 16.11 -9.46
CA GLU A 187 -14.59 16.82 -10.68
C GLU A 187 -14.21 15.83 -11.79
N TYR A 188 -13.35 14.87 -11.50
CA TYR A 188 -12.95 13.82 -12.44
C TYR A 188 -14.14 12.95 -12.87
N HIS A 189 -14.97 12.52 -11.93
CA HIS A 189 -16.09 11.61 -12.20
C HIS A 189 -17.19 12.25 -13.03
N ASN A 190 -17.42 13.56 -12.86
CA ASN A 190 -18.41 14.32 -13.62
C ASN A 190 -17.89 14.78 -14.98
N HIS A 191 -16.60 14.63 -15.27
CA HIS A 191 -16.02 15.00 -16.55
C HIS A 191 -16.31 13.94 -17.61
N VAL A 192 -17.02 14.32 -18.67
CA VAL A 192 -17.26 13.45 -19.83
C VAL A 192 -16.00 13.36 -20.68
N SER A 193 -15.37 12.20 -20.68
CA SER A 193 -14.14 11.96 -21.43
C SER A 193 -14.38 11.78 -22.93
N ASP A 194 -13.33 11.96 -23.74
CA ASP A 194 -13.41 11.71 -25.19
C ASP A 194 -13.74 10.24 -25.48
N TRP A 195 -13.22 9.32 -24.65
CA TRP A 195 -13.54 7.89 -24.75
C TRP A 195 -15.06 7.64 -24.60
N GLU A 196 -15.74 8.30 -23.65
CA GLU A 196 -17.19 8.18 -23.44
C GLU A 196 -17.95 8.77 -24.63
N ARG A 197 -17.51 9.91 -25.15
CA ARG A 197 -18.09 10.54 -26.35
C ARG A 197 -17.98 9.65 -27.57
N GLU A 198 -16.80 9.08 -27.82
CA GLU A 198 -16.55 8.16 -28.92
C GLU A 198 -17.34 6.87 -28.77
N ARG A 199 -17.41 6.32 -27.54
CA ARG A 199 -18.05 5.04 -27.26
C ARG A 199 -19.56 5.11 -27.30
N TYR A 200 -20.16 6.19 -26.78
CA TYR A 200 -21.60 6.29 -26.59
C TYR A 200 -22.27 7.35 -27.47
N GLY A 201 -21.55 8.28 -28.05
CA GLY A 201 -22.11 9.40 -28.81
C GLY A 201 -22.89 9.00 -30.07
N THR A 202 -22.77 7.77 -30.54
CA THR A 202 -23.51 7.22 -31.69
C THR A 202 -24.55 6.17 -31.32
N MET A 203 -24.76 5.92 -30.01
CA MET A 203 -25.68 4.88 -29.56
C MET A 203 -27.11 5.38 -29.33
N PHE A 204 -27.31 6.71 -29.32
CA PHE A 204 -28.60 7.35 -29.05
C PHE A 204 -28.94 8.36 -30.15
#